data_447f52eb38a3c7a027c06ae3643cd381
#
_entry.id   447f52eb38a3c7a027c06ae3643cd381
#
_cell.length_a   1.000
_cell.length_b   1.000
_cell.length_c   1.000
_cell.angle_alpha   90.00
_cell.angle_beta   90.00
_cell.angle_gamma   90.00
#
_symmetry.space_group_name_H-M   'P 1'
#
loop_
_entity.id
_entity.type
_entity.pdbx_description
1 polymer ?
#
loop_
_entity_poly.entity_id
_entity_poly.type
_entity_poly.pdbx_seq_one_letter_code
_entity_poly.pdbx_strand_id
1 'polypeptide(L)'
;MAGLSSIFLAIAINGALSANQQKTPPPKVAPQYPVVSVTAVAAISQRAEVTAYGEVKSRNQLALTSQVSGQITYLSDKFLTGNTFKKGELLAEIEPIVYQQALANAQANLADAELALAQEQLNSRQAEEEWQQSGLAGEQASDLVLRKPQLAAAKAKYAMSLKEVEKAQYDLAQTKLRAPFDALVVSKQVQVGSNVQTGTTLADLYDISLFEVALPLSAQQWQLLPKTKNDSQQITAIEVQLTDESTQQQWPAVVDRVEQHIDAQSRQRSLVAVVKQPIALAQPLFPGSFVKANIHGEQIEQLWQLPASALVDSNKVWQVNDDGLLNYLSINVMFSQNNAVYVQPIDKNVTGKTVNIVNRPLASYLKNMKVEAKVEELL
;
A
#
# COMPACT_ATOMS: atom_id res chain seq x y z
N MET A 1 -32.47 -24.80 110.99
CA MET A 1 -32.85 -23.59 110.30
C MET A 1 -31.67 -22.78 109.71
N ALA A 2 -30.46 -23.32 109.62
CA ALA A 2 -29.31 -22.62 109.10
C ALA A 2 -28.99 -22.82 107.58
N GLY A 3 -29.64 -23.81 106.92
CA GLY A 3 -29.34 -24.17 105.52
C GLY A 3 -30.13 -23.37 104.47
N LEU A 4 -31.29 -22.82 104.84
CA LEU A 4 -32.14 -22.06 103.88
C LEU A 4 -31.62 -20.59 103.69
N SER A 5 -30.93 -20.02 104.65
CA SER A 5 -30.42 -18.67 104.64
C SER A 5 -29.17 -18.53 103.72
N SER A 6 -28.35 -19.58 103.59
CA SER A 6 -27.18 -19.60 102.75
C SER A 6 -27.50 -19.69 101.22
N ILE A 7 -28.62 -20.40 100.90
CA ILE A 7 -29.05 -20.50 99.48
C ILE A 7 -29.61 -19.16 98.99
N PHE A 8 -30.39 -18.46 99.83
CA PHE A 8 -30.92 -17.14 99.44
C PHE A 8 -29.76 -16.07 99.23
N LEU A 9 -28.73 -16.15 100.12
CA LEU A 9 -27.59 -15.27 100.00
C LEU A 9 -26.76 -15.55 98.70
N ALA A 10 -26.58 -16.82 98.33
CA ALA A 10 -25.88 -17.21 97.12
C ALA A 10 -26.65 -16.82 95.85
N ILE A 11 -27.98 -16.88 95.84
CA ILE A 11 -28.84 -16.46 94.74
C ILE A 11 -28.84 -14.94 94.59
N ALA A 12 -28.83 -14.18 95.71
CA ALA A 12 -28.77 -12.76 95.71
C ALA A 12 -27.40 -12.23 95.20
N ILE A 13 -26.31 -12.89 95.61
CA ILE A 13 -24.94 -12.52 95.14
C ILE A 13 -24.79 -12.87 93.62
N ASN A 14 -25.30 -13.98 93.17
CA ASN A 14 -25.24 -14.35 91.76
C ASN A 14 -26.12 -13.45 90.85
N GLY A 15 -27.28 -13.00 91.42
CA GLY A 15 -28.13 -12.00 90.75
C GLY A 15 -27.49 -10.62 90.64
N ALA A 16 -26.75 -10.19 91.71
CA ALA A 16 -26.03 -8.93 91.68
C ALA A 16 -24.77 -8.95 90.79
N LEU A 17 -24.09 -10.08 90.67
CA LEU A 17 -22.97 -10.30 89.79
C LEU A 17 -23.39 -10.35 88.31
N SER A 18 -24.55 -10.93 88.00
CA SER A 18 -25.10 -10.98 86.65
C SER A 18 -25.67 -9.61 86.18
N ALA A 19 -26.18 -8.81 87.15
CA ALA A 19 -26.68 -7.43 86.85
C ALA A 19 -25.58 -6.42 86.52
N ASN A 20 -24.32 -6.69 86.97
CA ASN A 20 -23.20 -5.80 86.74
C ASN A 20 -22.32 -6.21 85.55
N GLN A 21 -22.73 -7.21 84.75
CA GLN A 21 -22.13 -7.43 83.45
C GLN A 21 -22.67 -6.38 82.45
N GLN A 22 -22.04 -5.23 82.41
CA GLN A 22 -22.23 -4.32 81.28
C GLN A 22 -21.94 -5.10 80.00
N LYS A 23 -22.99 -5.44 79.23
CA LYS A 23 -22.83 -5.90 77.87
C LYS A 23 -22.17 -4.80 77.08
N THR A 24 -20.83 -4.86 76.96
CA THR A 24 -20.16 -4.04 75.97
C THR A 24 -20.81 -4.29 74.63
N PRO A 25 -21.36 -3.27 73.96
CA PRO A 25 -21.91 -3.45 72.62
C PRO A 25 -20.82 -4.06 71.73
N PRO A 26 -21.15 -5.04 70.87
CA PRO A 26 -20.16 -5.60 69.97
C PRO A 26 -19.47 -4.44 69.21
N PRO A 27 -18.15 -4.49 69.03
CA PRO A 27 -17.44 -3.46 68.33
C PRO A 27 -18.14 -3.30 66.95
N LYS A 28 -18.54 -2.07 66.58
CA LYS A 28 -19.04 -1.75 65.25
C LYS A 28 -17.98 -2.20 64.28
N VAL A 29 -18.13 -3.37 63.68
CA VAL A 29 -17.29 -3.79 62.55
C VAL A 29 -17.48 -2.74 61.48
N ALA A 30 -16.42 -1.99 61.20
CA ALA A 30 -16.47 -1.03 60.09
C ALA A 30 -16.84 -1.80 58.81
N PRO A 31 -17.75 -1.29 58.01
CA PRO A 31 -18.18 -1.97 56.77
C PRO A 31 -16.92 -2.20 55.93
N GLN A 32 -16.58 -3.46 55.69
CA GLN A 32 -15.49 -3.83 54.77
C GLN A 32 -16.01 -3.64 53.35
N TYR A 33 -15.47 -2.64 52.64
CA TYR A 33 -15.76 -2.44 51.25
C TYR A 33 -14.86 -3.31 50.39
N PRO A 34 -15.32 -3.83 49.22
CA PRO A 34 -14.48 -4.56 48.29
C PRO A 34 -13.33 -3.69 47.81
N VAL A 35 -12.10 -4.24 47.86
CA VAL A 35 -10.92 -3.56 47.31
C VAL A 35 -10.88 -3.76 45.82
N VAL A 36 -10.72 -2.67 45.06
CA VAL A 36 -10.74 -2.66 43.59
C VAL A 36 -9.41 -2.04 43.08
N SER A 37 -8.74 -2.81 42.24
CA SER A 37 -7.54 -2.30 41.54
C SER A 37 -7.94 -1.26 40.49
N VAL A 38 -7.37 -0.06 40.61
CA VAL A 38 -7.62 1.06 39.69
C VAL A 38 -6.32 1.62 39.16
N THR A 39 -6.38 2.15 37.93
CA THR A 39 -5.30 2.98 37.37
C THR A 39 -5.80 4.42 37.27
N ALA A 40 -4.97 5.34 37.77
CA ALA A 40 -5.20 6.77 37.58
C ALA A 40 -4.82 7.17 36.14
N VAL A 41 -5.81 7.47 35.30
CA VAL A 41 -5.59 7.83 33.92
C VAL A 41 -5.76 9.33 33.70
N ALA A 42 -4.80 9.92 33.01
CA ALA A 42 -4.83 11.30 32.55
C ALA A 42 -4.94 11.34 31.03
N ALA A 43 -5.42 12.45 30.49
CA ALA A 43 -5.47 12.65 29.06
C ALA A 43 -4.05 12.77 28.49
N ILE A 44 -3.76 11.96 27.49
CA ILE A 44 -2.50 11.96 26.74
C ILE A 44 -2.77 12.24 25.27
N SER A 45 -1.72 12.63 24.55
CA SER A 45 -1.72 12.72 23.10
C SER A 45 -0.88 11.58 22.53
N GLN A 46 -1.47 10.74 21.70
CA GLN A 46 -0.81 9.57 21.12
C GLN A 46 -1.04 9.52 19.61
N ARG A 47 0.03 9.18 18.88
CA ARG A 47 -0.07 8.91 17.44
C ARG A 47 -0.59 7.50 17.23
N ALA A 48 -1.63 7.37 16.42
CA ALA A 48 -2.12 6.07 16.01
C ALA A 48 -1.09 5.37 15.10
N GLU A 49 -0.93 4.07 15.26
CA GLU A 49 -0.21 3.23 14.30
C GLU A 49 -1.19 2.29 13.62
N VAL A 50 -1.17 2.31 12.30
CA VAL A 50 -2.00 1.42 11.50
C VAL A 50 -1.11 0.32 10.96
N THR A 51 -1.43 -0.92 11.31
CA THR A 51 -0.71 -2.10 10.82
C THR A 51 -1.50 -2.73 9.67
N ALA A 52 -0.82 -3.02 8.58
CA ALA A 52 -1.35 -3.76 7.44
C ALA A 52 -0.32 -4.76 6.92
N TYR A 53 -0.76 -5.68 6.08
CA TYR A 53 0.11 -6.70 5.48
C TYR A 53 -0.07 -6.67 3.97
N GLY A 54 1.01 -6.93 3.24
CA GLY A 54 0.97 -6.98 1.79
C GLY A 54 2.13 -7.73 1.18
N GLU A 55 1.92 -8.17 -0.05
CA GLU A 55 2.95 -8.77 -0.88
C GLU A 55 3.68 -7.69 -1.67
N VAL A 56 5.00 -7.79 -1.71
CA VAL A 56 5.88 -6.91 -2.51
C VAL A 56 5.78 -7.32 -3.97
N LYS A 57 5.40 -6.40 -4.84
CA LYS A 57 5.30 -6.64 -6.30
C LYS A 57 6.08 -5.59 -7.08
N SER A 58 6.63 -6.00 -8.21
CA SER A 58 7.13 -5.02 -9.18
C SER A 58 5.97 -4.22 -9.75
N ARG A 59 6.13 -2.90 -9.88
CA ARG A 59 5.12 -2.03 -10.52
C ARG A 59 4.83 -2.44 -11.96
N ASN A 60 5.87 -2.76 -12.72
CA ASN A 60 5.77 -3.16 -14.11
C ASN A 60 6.28 -4.59 -14.27
N GLN A 61 5.41 -5.46 -14.73
CA GLN A 61 5.72 -6.85 -15.09
C GLN A 61 5.47 -7.01 -16.58
N LEU A 62 6.45 -7.51 -17.32
CA LEU A 62 6.39 -7.64 -18.76
C LEU A 62 6.72 -9.07 -19.20
N ALA A 63 5.78 -9.70 -19.88
CA ALA A 63 6.10 -10.86 -20.71
C ALA A 63 6.78 -10.36 -22.00
N LEU A 64 8.09 -10.48 -22.08
CA LEU A 64 8.85 -10.10 -23.26
C LEU A 64 8.55 -11.05 -24.41
N THR A 65 7.95 -10.52 -25.47
CA THR A 65 7.59 -11.29 -26.67
C THR A 65 8.43 -10.89 -27.87
N SER A 66 8.66 -11.84 -28.78
CA SER A 66 9.28 -11.54 -30.07
C SER A 66 8.33 -10.72 -30.96
N GLN A 67 8.85 -9.66 -31.58
CA GLN A 67 8.12 -8.86 -32.59
C GLN A 67 8.32 -9.39 -34.01
N VAL A 68 9.36 -10.24 -34.20
CA VAL A 68 9.76 -10.78 -35.48
C VAL A 68 9.99 -12.30 -35.36
N SER A 69 9.93 -13.03 -36.46
CA SER A 69 10.15 -14.47 -36.49
C SER A 69 11.57 -14.82 -36.90
N GLY A 70 12.11 -15.91 -36.36
CA GLY A 70 13.44 -16.41 -36.74
C GLY A 70 14.06 -17.28 -35.67
N GLN A 71 15.31 -17.71 -35.92
CA GLN A 71 16.06 -18.51 -34.97
C GLN A 71 16.86 -17.59 -34.03
N ILE A 72 16.90 -17.92 -32.74
CA ILE A 72 17.79 -17.27 -31.77
C ILE A 72 19.23 -17.68 -32.07
N THR A 73 20.06 -16.73 -32.48
CA THR A 73 21.48 -16.96 -32.78
C THR A 73 22.39 -16.60 -31.64
N TYR A 74 21.95 -15.66 -30.80
CA TYR A 74 22.72 -15.22 -29.63
C TYR A 74 21.82 -15.04 -28.41
N LEU A 75 22.29 -15.44 -27.24
CA LEU A 75 21.76 -15.12 -25.93
C LEU A 75 22.89 -14.58 -25.07
N SER A 76 22.61 -13.51 -24.34
CA SER A 76 23.56 -13.00 -23.33
C SER A 76 23.81 -14.06 -22.25
N ASP A 77 25.07 -14.26 -21.85
CA ASP A 77 25.43 -15.18 -20.77
C ASP A 77 24.76 -14.82 -19.44
N LYS A 78 24.44 -13.53 -19.27
CA LYS A 78 23.68 -13.03 -18.11
C LYS A 78 22.18 -13.34 -18.20
N PHE A 79 21.64 -13.77 -19.35
CA PHE A 79 20.20 -13.99 -19.52
C PHE A 79 19.77 -15.29 -18.85
N LEU A 80 19.87 -15.26 -17.52
CA LEU A 80 19.49 -16.34 -16.60
C LEU A 80 18.51 -15.79 -15.55
N THR A 81 17.64 -16.66 -15.06
CA THR A 81 16.71 -16.34 -13.98
C THR A 81 17.43 -15.80 -12.75
N GLY A 82 16.94 -14.73 -12.17
CA GLY A 82 17.54 -14.06 -11.01
C GLY A 82 18.57 -12.98 -11.34
N ASN A 83 19.05 -12.91 -12.59
CA ASN A 83 19.98 -11.86 -13.01
C ASN A 83 19.26 -10.58 -13.41
N THR A 84 19.98 -9.46 -13.35
CA THR A 84 19.47 -8.14 -13.70
C THR A 84 20.14 -7.58 -14.95
N PHE A 85 19.37 -6.81 -15.73
CA PHE A 85 19.81 -6.10 -16.92
C PHE A 85 19.50 -4.62 -16.78
N LYS A 86 20.37 -3.79 -17.37
CA LYS A 86 20.09 -2.36 -17.51
C LYS A 86 19.21 -2.11 -18.72
N LYS A 87 18.43 -1.04 -18.68
CA LYS A 87 17.62 -0.57 -19.83
C LYS A 87 18.50 -0.44 -21.07
N GLY A 88 18.05 -1.05 -22.18
CA GLY A 88 18.74 -1.07 -23.47
C GLY A 88 19.83 -2.17 -23.62
N GLU A 89 20.18 -2.92 -22.55
CA GLU A 89 21.14 -4.01 -22.62
C GLU A 89 20.58 -5.15 -23.47
N LEU A 90 21.43 -5.76 -24.29
CA LEU A 90 21.05 -6.84 -25.20
C LEU A 90 20.81 -8.14 -24.44
N LEU A 91 19.63 -8.71 -24.63
CA LEU A 91 19.22 -9.99 -24.05
C LEU A 91 19.45 -11.15 -25.01
N ALA A 92 19.02 -10.98 -26.26
CA ALA A 92 19.07 -12.00 -27.29
C ALA A 92 19.13 -11.37 -28.67
N GLU A 93 19.55 -12.15 -29.70
CA GLU A 93 19.51 -11.75 -31.09
C GLU A 93 18.87 -12.87 -31.92
N ILE A 94 17.93 -12.48 -32.77
CA ILE A 94 17.30 -13.33 -33.79
C ILE A 94 18.09 -13.19 -35.08
N GLU A 95 18.20 -14.27 -35.88
CA GLU A 95 18.88 -14.29 -37.16
C GLU A 95 18.48 -13.09 -38.07
N PRO A 96 19.39 -12.15 -38.35
CA PRO A 96 19.04 -10.89 -38.99
C PRO A 96 19.07 -10.94 -40.52
N ILE A 97 19.58 -12.00 -41.14
CA ILE A 97 19.91 -12.05 -42.59
C ILE A 97 18.68 -11.69 -43.45
N VAL A 98 17.52 -12.28 -43.15
CA VAL A 98 16.28 -12.03 -43.91
C VAL A 98 15.85 -10.56 -43.80
N TYR A 99 16.00 -9.96 -42.62
CA TYR A 99 15.64 -8.55 -42.36
C TYR A 99 16.61 -7.58 -42.98
N GLN A 100 17.91 -7.91 -43.03
CA GLN A 100 18.94 -7.16 -43.73
C GLN A 100 18.68 -7.13 -45.25
N GLN A 101 18.31 -8.29 -45.83
CA GLN A 101 17.92 -8.39 -47.23
C GLN A 101 16.65 -7.58 -47.52
N ALA A 102 15.63 -7.64 -46.65
CA ALA A 102 14.41 -6.85 -46.81
C ALA A 102 14.70 -5.34 -46.79
N LEU A 103 15.58 -4.90 -45.90
CA LEU A 103 16.03 -3.51 -45.86
C LEU A 103 16.75 -3.10 -47.12
N ALA A 104 17.70 -3.90 -47.64
CA ALA A 104 18.38 -3.63 -48.88
C ALA A 104 17.45 -3.52 -50.07
N ASN A 105 16.46 -4.41 -50.16
CA ASN A 105 15.43 -4.35 -51.20
C ASN A 105 14.53 -3.09 -51.13
N ALA A 106 14.13 -2.72 -49.90
CA ALA A 106 13.36 -1.49 -49.69
C ALA A 106 14.16 -0.20 -50.06
N GLN A 107 15.47 -0.17 -49.74
CA GLN A 107 16.35 0.91 -50.11
C GLN A 107 16.52 1.01 -51.65
N ALA A 108 16.63 -0.11 -52.39
CA ALA A 108 16.69 -0.11 -53.82
C ALA A 108 15.38 0.46 -54.44
N ASN A 109 14.22 -0.01 -53.97
CA ASN A 109 12.90 0.50 -54.40
C ASN A 109 12.73 2.00 -54.10
N LEU A 110 13.28 2.50 -53.00
CA LEU A 110 13.27 3.92 -52.69
C LEU A 110 14.11 4.73 -53.71
N ALA A 111 15.33 4.25 -54.05
CA ALA A 111 16.16 4.90 -55.03
C ALA A 111 15.51 4.97 -56.41
N ASP A 112 14.83 3.90 -56.85
CA ASP A 112 14.07 3.86 -58.10
C ASP A 112 12.88 4.84 -58.07
N ALA A 113 12.16 4.92 -56.95
CA ALA A 113 11.05 5.87 -56.80
C ALA A 113 11.52 7.34 -56.73
N GLU A 114 12.67 7.59 -56.14
CA GLU A 114 13.32 8.92 -56.12
C GLU A 114 13.72 9.38 -57.51
N LEU A 115 14.35 8.49 -58.31
CA LEU A 115 14.66 8.75 -59.72
C LEU A 115 13.42 9.05 -60.54
N ALA A 116 12.36 8.22 -60.40
CA ALA A 116 11.12 8.43 -61.11
C ALA A 116 10.43 9.76 -60.72
N LEU A 117 10.49 10.14 -59.46
CA LEU A 117 9.98 11.43 -58.98
C LEU A 117 10.76 12.60 -59.60
N ALA A 118 12.09 12.51 -59.60
CA ALA A 118 12.96 13.55 -60.18
C ALA A 118 12.70 13.74 -61.67
N GLN A 119 12.54 12.63 -62.42
CA GLN A 119 12.19 12.66 -63.83
C GLN A 119 10.81 13.30 -64.08
N GLU A 120 9.79 12.92 -63.28
CA GLU A 120 8.45 13.46 -63.43
C GLU A 120 8.36 14.95 -63.02
N GLN A 121 9.15 15.38 -62.05
CA GLN A 121 9.31 16.82 -61.69
C GLN A 121 9.90 17.62 -62.86
N LEU A 122 10.90 17.08 -63.59
CA LEU A 122 11.47 17.68 -64.77
C LEU A 122 10.45 17.77 -65.90
N ASN A 123 9.77 16.67 -66.21
CA ASN A 123 8.72 16.57 -67.25
C ASN A 123 7.56 17.54 -67.00
N SER A 124 7.11 17.66 -65.73
CA SER A 124 6.05 18.59 -65.34
C SER A 124 6.46 20.06 -65.51
N ARG A 125 7.70 20.41 -65.18
CA ARG A 125 8.25 21.77 -65.42
C ARG A 125 8.36 22.05 -66.91
N GLN A 126 8.88 21.13 -67.69
CA GLN A 126 8.99 21.28 -69.13
C GLN A 126 7.59 21.47 -69.76
N ALA A 127 6.61 20.70 -69.40
CA ALA A 127 5.21 20.83 -69.88
C ALA A 127 4.61 22.20 -69.53
N GLU A 128 4.94 22.75 -68.37
CA GLU A 128 4.52 24.09 -67.95
C GLU A 128 5.18 25.17 -68.77
N GLU A 129 6.49 25.08 -69.05
CA GLU A 129 7.26 26.01 -69.89
C GLU A 129 6.76 25.97 -71.34
N GLU A 130 6.52 24.78 -71.92
CA GLU A 130 5.96 24.60 -73.27
C GLU A 130 4.57 25.22 -73.38
N TRP A 131 3.69 25.05 -72.41
CA TRP A 131 2.38 25.69 -72.34
C TRP A 131 2.47 27.22 -72.34
N GLN A 132 3.34 27.78 -71.55
CA GLN A 132 3.56 29.24 -71.48
C GLN A 132 4.05 29.81 -72.83
N GLN A 133 4.84 29.05 -73.62
CA GLN A 133 5.40 29.48 -74.91
C GLN A 133 4.43 29.24 -76.09
N SER A 134 3.37 28.43 -75.93
CA SER A 134 2.44 28.04 -76.97
C SER A 134 1.50 29.13 -77.47
N GLY A 135 1.54 30.34 -76.86
CA GLY A 135 0.58 31.41 -77.14
C GLY A 135 -0.79 31.27 -76.54
N LEU A 136 -1.06 30.18 -75.88
CA LEU A 136 -2.31 29.90 -75.17
C LEU A 136 -2.26 30.29 -73.68
N ALA A 137 -1.30 31.09 -73.30
CA ALA A 137 -1.05 31.48 -71.88
C ALA A 137 -2.25 32.21 -71.24
N GLY A 138 -3.23 32.67 -72.00
CA GLY A 138 -4.46 33.29 -71.51
C GLY A 138 -5.58 32.24 -71.14
N GLU A 139 -5.40 30.97 -71.51
CA GLU A 139 -6.34 29.88 -71.18
C GLU A 139 -5.77 29.04 -70.05
N GLN A 140 -6.67 28.42 -69.30
CA GLN A 140 -6.28 27.52 -68.19
C GLN A 140 -5.86 26.15 -68.75
N ALA A 141 -4.56 25.77 -68.60
CA ALA A 141 -4.12 24.44 -68.98
C ALA A 141 -4.83 23.35 -68.17
N SER A 142 -5.16 22.26 -68.82
CA SER A 142 -5.69 21.11 -68.08
C SER A 142 -4.59 20.46 -67.22
N ASP A 143 -4.93 19.94 -66.07
CA ASP A 143 -3.99 19.28 -65.17
C ASP A 143 -3.24 18.10 -65.81
N LEU A 144 -3.84 17.44 -66.80
CA LEU A 144 -3.20 16.37 -67.59
C LEU A 144 -2.10 16.90 -68.47
N VAL A 145 -2.30 18.07 -69.11
CA VAL A 145 -1.29 18.71 -69.96
C VAL A 145 -0.08 19.11 -69.11
N LEU A 146 -0.32 19.64 -67.90
CA LEU A 146 0.72 20.02 -66.95
C LEU A 146 1.28 18.82 -66.18
N ARG A 147 0.90 17.61 -66.49
CA ARG A 147 1.33 16.33 -65.87
C ARG A 147 1.16 16.31 -64.34
N LYS A 148 0.24 17.12 -63.76
CA LYS A 148 0.01 17.18 -62.31
C LYS A 148 -0.40 15.86 -61.70
N PRO A 149 -1.31 15.06 -62.31
CA PRO A 149 -1.66 13.73 -61.77
C PRO A 149 -0.47 12.77 -61.77
N GLN A 150 0.38 12.79 -62.82
CA GLN A 150 1.57 11.95 -62.90
C GLN A 150 2.59 12.33 -61.82
N LEU A 151 2.84 13.63 -61.62
CA LEU A 151 3.69 14.12 -60.56
C LEU A 151 3.13 13.73 -59.16
N ALA A 152 1.83 13.85 -58.96
CA ALA A 152 1.19 13.42 -57.74
C ALA A 152 1.36 11.91 -57.48
N ALA A 153 1.23 11.09 -58.52
CA ALA A 153 1.45 9.64 -58.44
C ALA A 153 2.92 9.30 -58.10
N ALA A 154 3.88 9.97 -58.74
CA ALA A 154 5.31 9.77 -58.47
C ALA A 154 5.66 10.20 -57.03
N LYS A 155 5.12 11.33 -56.53
CA LYS A 155 5.27 11.74 -55.12
C LYS A 155 4.71 10.72 -54.15
N ALA A 156 3.51 10.19 -54.45
CA ALA A 156 2.87 9.17 -53.60
C ALA A 156 3.70 7.87 -53.57
N LYS A 157 4.25 7.45 -54.73
CA LYS A 157 5.10 6.23 -54.82
C LYS A 157 6.41 6.43 -53.99
N TYR A 158 7.07 7.58 -54.09
CA TYR A 158 8.23 7.90 -53.31
C TYR A 158 7.94 7.87 -51.80
N ALA A 159 6.81 8.49 -51.38
CA ALA A 159 6.41 8.52 -50.00
C ALA A 159 6.11 7.10 -49.46
N MET A 160 5.50 6.21 -50.29
CA MET A 160 5.27 4.83 -49.96
C MET A 160 6.57 4.04 -49.78
N SER A 161 7.52 4.16 -50.71
CA SER A 161 8.84 3.50 -50.64
C SER A 161 9.64 3.94 -49.45
N LEU A 162 9.56 5.26 -49.05
CA LEU A 162 10.16 5.75 -47.82
C LEU A 162 9.60 5.00 -46.57
N LYS A 163 8.29 4.78 -46.50
CA LYS A 163 7.66 4.03 -45.41
C LYS A 163 8.02 2.55 -45.45
N GLU A 164 8.27 1.95 -46.60
CA GLU A 164 8.79 0.58 -46.71
C GLU A 164 10.20 0.46 -46.10
N VAL A 165 11.08 1.44 -46.31
CA VAL A 165 12.40 1.49 -45.70
C VAL A 165 12.27 1.62 -44.19
N GLU A 166 11.46 2.56 -43.68
CA GLU A 166 11.24 2.75 -42.25
C GLU A 166 10.77 1.44 -41.60
N LYS A 167 9.81 0.74 -42.25
CA LYS A 167 9.32 -0.55 -41.77
C LYS A 167 10.43 -1.62 -41.72
N ALA A 168 11.20 -1.77 -42.80
CA ALA A 168 12.27 -2.75 -42.86
C ALA A 168 13.38 -2.45 -41.80
N GLN A 169 13.69 -1.17 -41.54
CA GLN A 169 14.60 -0.76 -40.48
C GLN A 169 14.05 -1.14 -39.09
N TYR A 170 12.77 -0.89 -38.86
CA TYR A 170 12.11 -1.28 -37.61
C TYR A 170 12.18 -2.79 -37.42
N ASP A 171 11.78 -3.59 -38.42
CA ASP A 171 11.80 -5.05 -38.32
C ASP A 171 13.22 -5.59 -38.05
N LEU A 172 14.25 -5.03 -38.70
CA LEU A 172 15.64 -5.35 -38.43
C LEU A 172 16.08 -4.96 -37.00
N ALA A 173 15.62 -3.81 -36.49
CA ALA A 173 15.91 -3.41 -35.13
C ALA A 173 15.28 -4.37 -34.10
N GLN A 174 14.10 -4.94 -34.40
CA GLN A 174 13.42 -5.91 -33.51
C GLN A 174 14.10 -7.28 -33.49
N THR A 175 15.08 -7.56 -34.36
CA THR A 175 15.89 -8.78 -34.22
C THR A 175 16.79 -8.73 -32.99
N LYS A 176 17.10 -7.52 -32.46
CA LYS A 176 17.90 -7.30 -31.26
C LYS A 176 17.01 -7.06 -30.05
N LEU A 177 16.76 -8.09 -29.29
CA LEU A 177 15.93 -8.06 -28.11
C LEU A 177 16.68 -7.39 -26.96
N ARG A 178 16.17 -6.26 -26.50
CA ARG A 178 16.79 -5.46 -25.45
C ARG A 178 15.85 -5.28 -24.26
N ALA A 179 16.43 -5.12 -23.08
CA ALA A 179 15.67 -4.81 -21.87
C ALA A 179 14.98 -3.42 -21.99
N PRO A 180 13.66 -3.32 -21.88
CA PRO A 180 12.93 -2.05 -22.03
C PRO A 180 13.10 -1.11 -20.84
N PHE A 181 13.44 -1.65 -19.68
CA PHE A 181 13.70 -0.98 -18.40
C PHE A 181 14.81 -1.72 -17.63
N ASP A 182 15.22 -1.23 -16.48
CA ASP A 182 16.10 -1.96 -15.56
C ASP A 182 15.36 -3.19 -15.03
N ALA A 183 15.69 -4.37 -15.52
CA ALA A 183 14.90 -5.58 -15.42
C ALA A 183 15.56 -6.68 -14.59
N LEU A 184 14.75 -7.40 -13.81
CA LEU A 184 15.06 -8.70 -13.23
C LEU A 184 14.42 -9.78 -14.11
N VAL A 185 15.20 -10.78 -14.49
CA VAL A 185 14.72 -11.96 -15.24
C VAL A 185 14.06 -12.92 -14.27
N VAL A 186 12.75 -13.09 -14.39
CA VAL A 186 11.96 -13.99 -13.54
C VAL A 186 11.85 -15.38 -14.16
N SER A 187 11.60 -15.43 -15.47
CA SER A 187 11.58 -16.67 -16.23
C SER A 187 12.27 -16.48 -17.59
N LYS A 188 12.79 -17.57 -18.13
CA LYS A 188 13.36 -17.63 -19.48
C LYS A 188 12.82 -18.87 -20.20
N GLN A 189 12.24 -18.69 -21.40
CA GLN A 189 11.58 -19.76 -22.14
C GLN A 189 12.29 -20.13 -23.45
N VAL A 190 13.43 -19.53 -23.75
CA VAL A 190 14.19 -19.73 -24.99
C VAL A 190 15.65 -20.04 -24.76
N GLN A 191 16.25 -20.69 -25.77
CA GLN A 191 17.66 -21.05 -25.82
C GLN A 191 18.26 -20.70 -27.18
N VAL A 192 19.59 -20.66 -27.30
CA VAL A 192 20.27 -20.56 -28.61
C VAL A 192 19.81 -21.72 -29.49
N GLY A 193 19.42 -21.43 -30.73
CA GLY A 193 18.87 -22.40 -31.64
C GLY A 193 17.32 -22.52 -31.60
N SER A 194 16.64 -21.93 -30.60
CA SER A 194 15.18 -21.90 -30.55
C SER A 194 14.61 -21.11 -31.73
N ASN A 195 13.56 -21.65 -32.35
CA ASN A 195 12.82 -20.96 -33.41
C ASN A 195 11.63 -20.23 -32.79
N VAL A 196 11.54 -18.93 -33.00
CA VAL A 196 10.48 -18.06 -32.43
C VAL A 196 9.63 -17.46 -33.55
N GLN A 197 8.38 -17.23 -33.23
CA GLN A 197 7.43 -16.51 -34.08
C GLN A 197 7.04 -15.19 -33.42
N THR A 198 6.51 -14.28 -34.22
CA THR A 198 5.92 -13.04 -33.67
C THR A 198 4.87 -13.37 -32.61
N GLY A 199 4.99 -12.76 -31.42
CA GLY A 199 4.14 -13.03 -30.26
C GLY A 199 4.60 -14.15 -29.34
N THR A 200 5.66 -14.91 -29.70
CA THR A 200 6.22 -15.92 -28.79
C THR A 200 6.85 -15.26 -27.55
N THR A 201 6.44 -15.67 -26.35
CA THR A 201 7.03 -15.21 -25.09
C THR A 201 8.43 -15.78 -24.92
N LEU A 202 9.37 -14.93 -24.61
CA LEU A 202 10.79 -15.26 -24.46
C LEU A 202 11.23 -15.31 -23.00
N ALA A 203 10.71 -14.39 -22.19
CA ALA A 203 10.99 -14.24 -20.77
C ALA A 203 9.93 -13.40 -20.07
N ASP A 204 9.84 -13.55 -18.74
CA ASP A 204 9.12 -12.62 -17.87
C ASP A 204 10.13 -11.70 -17.17
N LEU A 205 9.93 -10.41 -17.31
CA LEU A 205 10.79 -9.37 -16.79
C LEU A 205 10.05 -8.52 -15.77
N TYR A 206 10.65 -8.29 -14.62
CA TYR A 206 10.15 -7.37 -13.59
C TYR A 206 11.02 -6.12 -13.52
N ASP A 207 10.37 -4.96 -13.52
CA ASP A 207 11.03 -3.67 -13.34
C ASP A 207 11.54 -3.54 -11.90
N ILE A 208 12.84 -3.30 -11.75
CA ILE A 208 13.51 -3.18 -10.45
C ILE A 208 13.71 -1.74 -9.99
N SER A 209 13.19 -0.77 -10.72
CA SER A 209 13.28 0.63 -10.33
C SER A 209 12.40 0.95 -9.13
N LEU A 210 11.26 0.25 -9.01
CA LEU A 210 10.25 0.54 -8.00
C LEU A 210 9.39 -0.70 -7.71
N PHE A 211 9.32 -1.06 -6.41
CA PHE A 211 8.37 -2.06 -5.95
C PHE A 211 7.22 -1.44 -5.19
N GLU A 212 6.06 -2.05 -5.29
CA GLU A 212 4.82 -1.64 -4.64
C GLU A 212 4.35 -2.69 -3.64
N VAL A 213 3.73 -2.20 -2.59
CA VAL A 213 3.02 -3.04 -1.62
C VAL A 213 1.62 -2.49 -1.48
N ALA A 214 0.63 -3.26 -1.91
CA ALA A 214 -0.77 -2.94 -1.68
C ALA A 214 -1.14 -3.35 -0.25
N LEU A 215 -1.59 -2.38 0.54
CA LEU A 215 -1.91 -2.49 1.95
C LEU A 215 -3.41 -2.32 2.14
N PRO A 216 -4.19 -3.41 2.20
CA PRO A 216 -5.62 -3.34 2.42
C PRO A 216 -5.91 -2.87 3.85
N LEU A 217 -6.79 -1.87 3.99
CA LEU A 217 -7.17 -1.26 5.25
C LEU A 217 -8.67 -1.34 5.45
N SER A 218 -9.08 -1.68 6.67
CA SER A 218 -10.48 -1.64 7.09
C SER A 218 -10.99 -0.20 7.24
N ALA A 219 -12.31 -0.02 7.25
CA ALA A 219 -12.93 1.29 7.44
C ALA A 219 -12.50 1.98 8.75
N GLN A 220 -12.24 1.22 9.80
CA GLN A 220 -11.75 1.75 11.09
C GLN A 220 -10.30 2.23 10.96
N GLN A 221 -9.42 1.47 10.30
CA GLN A 221 -8.04 1.86 10.08
C GLN A 221 -7.91 3.12 9.22
N TRP A 222 -8.82 3.30 8.23
CA TRP A 222 -8.88 4.53 7.43
C TRP A 222 -9.17 5.79 8.24
N GLN A 223 -9.94 5.67 9.32
CA GLN A 223 -10.25 6.81 10.20
C GLN A 223 -9.05 7.27 11.02
N LEU A 224 -8.04 6.42 11.19
CA LEU A 224 -6.82 6.69 11.95
C LEU A 224 -5.70 7.32 11.09
N LEU A 225 -5.85 7.34 9.77
CA LEU A 225 -4.89 7.98 8.88
C LEU A 225 -5.03 9.50 8.93
N PRO A 226 -3.94 10.25 8.69
CA PRO A 226 -3.99 11.70 8.66
C PRO A 226 -5.02 12.21 7.65
N LYS A 227 -5.98 13.02 8.12
CA LYS A 227 -6.99 13.64 7.28
C LYS A 227 -6.37 14.82 6.55
N THR A 228 -6.22 14.71 5.25
CA THR A 228 -5.78 15.81 4.41
C THR A 228 -6.99 16.62 3.93
N LYS A 229 -6.84 17.95 3.89
CA LYS A 229 -7.93 18.88 3.50
C LYS A 229 -8.40 18.71 2.04
N ASN A 230 -7.71 17.90 1.23
CA ASN A 230 -8.10 17.56 -0.15
C ASN A 230 -7.97 16.03 -0.31
N ASP A 231 -9.08 15.36 -0.40
CA ASP A 231 -9.29 13.89 -0.36
C ASP A 231 -8.49 13.05 -1.38
N SER A 232 -7.76 13.62 -2.30
CA SER A 232 -7.14 12.87 -3.40
C SER A 232 -5.65 13.15 -3.65
N GLN A 233 -5.03 14.18 -3.07
CA GLN A 233 -3.66 14.55 -3.46
C GLN A 233 -2.60 14.61 -2.36
N GLN A 234 -2.91 14.44 -1.09
CA GLN A 234 -1.95 14.62 0.01
C GLN A 234 -1.78 13.42 0.95
N ILE A 235 -2.28 12.25 0.61
CA ILE A 235 -1.87 11.00 1.28
C ILE A 235 -0.46 10.57 0.82
N THR A 236 0.04 11.16 -0.24
CA THR A 236 1.41 11.04 -0.74
C THR A 236 2.36 11.77 0.20
N ALA A 237 3.08 11.07 1.00
CA ALA A 237 4.20 11.40 1.87
C ALA A 237 4.06 10.81 3.30
N ILE A 238 3.07 9.94 3.53
CA ILE A 238 3.04 9.17 4.77
C ILE A 238 4.19 8.17 4.70
N GLU A 239 5.08 8.25 5.68
CA GLU A 239 6.15 7.28 5.85
C GLU A 239 5.57 5.96 6.34
N VAL A 240 6.01 4.88 5.73
CA VAL A 240 5.62 3.51 6.06
C VAL A 240 6.89 2.71 6.34
N GLN A 241 6.91 2.04 7.47
CA GLN A 241 7.97 1.09 7.78
C GLN A 241 7.52 -0.31 7.40
N LEU A 242 8.16 -0.90 6.39
CA LEU A 242 7.95 -2.30 6.03
C LEU A 242 8.87 -3.17 6.86
N THR A 243 8.36 -4.30 7.35
CA THR A 243 9.12 -5.28 8.14
C THR A 243 8.79 -6.69 7.67
N ASP A 244 9.79 -7.49 7.40
CA ASP A 244 9.63 -8.93 7.22
C ASP A 244 9.57 -9.59 8.59
N GLU A 245 8.46 -10.26 8.91
CA GLU A 245 8.27 -10.85 10.24
C GLU A 245 9.20 -12.03 10.52
N SER A 246 9.71 -12.69 9.48
CA SER A 246 10.60 -13.85 9.62
C SER A 246 12.05 -13.44 9.86
N THR A 247 12.54 -12.45 9.14
CA THR A 247 13.94 -12.00 9.18
C THR A 247 14.14 -10.74 10.03
N GLN A 248 13.06 -10.05 10.41
CA GLN A 248 13.07 -8.75 11.11
C GLN A 248 13.79 -7.65 10.32
N GLN A 249 13.99 -7.84 9.03
CA GLN A 249 14.53 -6.82 8.14
C GLN A 249 13.50 -5.72 7.90
N GLN A 250 14.00 -4.49 7.80
CA GLN A 250 13.15 -3.31 7.69
C GLN A 250 13.52 -2.46 6.48
N TRP A 251 12.49 -1.92 5.81
CA TRP A 251 12.66 -1.04 4.65
C TRP A 251 11.76 0.18 4.79
N PRO A 252 12.32 1.37 4.56
CA PRO A 252 11.52 2.57 4.47
C PRO A 252 10.73 2.57 3.16
N ALA A 253 9.46 2.88 3.26
CA ALA A 253 8.57 3.05 2.12
C ALA A 253 7.78 4.35 2.27
N VAL A 254 7.21 4.82 1.17
CA VAL A 254 6.38 6.02 1.15
C VAL A 254 5.06 5.70 0.45
N VAL A 255 3.97 6.23 0.97
CA VAL A 255 2.69 6.10 0.29
C VAL A 255 2.74 6.84 -1.05
N ASP A 256 2.44 6.15 -2.13
CA ASP A 256 2.37 6.67 -3.49
C ASP A 256 0.95 7.09 -3.87
N ARG A 257 0.00 6.21 -3.59
CA ARG A 257 -1.41 6.42 -3.96
C ARG A 257 -2.37 5.63 -3.08
N VAL A 258 -3.62 5.98 -3.20
CA VAL A 258 -4.75 5.24 -2.65
C VAL A 258 -5.57 4.69 -3.81
N GLU A 259 -5.89 3.41 -3.76
CA GLU A 259 -6.78 2.80 -4.74
C GLU A 259 -8.19 3.35 -4.60
N GLN A 260 -8.83 3.70 -5.73
CA GLN A 260 -10.16 4.31 -5.74
C GLN A 260 -11.31 3.29 -5.79
N HIS A 261 -10.98 1.99 -5.71
CA HIS A 261 -11.95 0.91 -5.66
C HIS A 261 -11.91 0.20 -4.31
N ILE A 262 -12.98 -0.51 -4.01
CA ILE A 262 -13.09 -1.41 -2.86
C ILE A 262 -13.05 -2.83 -3.40
N ASP A 263 -12.15 -3.64 -2.87
CA ASP A 263 -12.08 -5.06 -3.22
C ASP A 263 -13.39 -5.77 -2.85
N ALA A 264 -13.96 -6.51 -3.78
CA ALA A 264 -15.28 -7.12 -3.62
C ALA A 264 -15.30 -8.26 -2.58
N GLN A 265 -14.17 -8.93 -2.35
CA GLN A 265 -14.06 -10.06 -1.45
C GLN A 265 -13.77 -9.61 -0.02
N SER A 266 -12.75 -8.79 0.15
CA SER A 266 -12.32 -8.30 1.47
C SER A 266 -13.13 -7.09 1.95
N ARG A 267 -13.82 -6.38 1.07
CA ARG A 267 -14.48 -5.08 1.30
C ARG A 267 -13.53 -4.03 1.86
N GLN A 268 -12.27 -4.14 1.53
CA GLN A 268 -11.23 -3.23 1.96
C GLN A 268 -10.77 -2.37 0.79
N ARG A 269 -10.25 -1.20 1.12
CA ARG A 269 -9.63 -0.27 0.19
C ARG A 269 -8.14 -0.26 0.47
N SER A 270 -7.31 -0.33 -0.57
CA SER A 270 -5.86 -0.43 -0.40
C SER A 270 -5.17 0.91 -0.47
N LEU A 271 -4.16 1.06 0.34
CA LEU A 271 -3.14 2.09 0.27
C LEU A 271 -1.91 1.45 -0.36
N VAL A 272 -1.30 2.10 -1.37
CA VAL A 272 -0.13 1.57 -2.05
C VAL A 272 1.11 2.30 -1.58
N ALA A 273 2.00 1.58 -0.92
CA ALA A 273 3.32 2.04 -0.54
C ALA A 273 4.36 1.62 -1.58
N VAL A 274 5.41 2.43 -1.75
CA VAL A 274 6.47 2.18 -2.74
C VAL A 274 7.85 2.20 -2.09
N VAL A 275 8.72 1.33 -2.60
CA VAL A 275 10.14 1.28 -2.28
C VAL A 275 10.92 1.53 -3.56
N LYS A 276 11.80 2.55 -3.57
CA LYS A 276 12.64 2.90 -4.72
C LYS A 276 13.92 2.09 -4.70
N GLN A 277 14.33 1.62 -5.88
CA GLN A 277 15.56 0.83 -6.09
C GLN A 277 15.73 -0.30 -5.06
N PRO A 278 14.69 -1.14 -4.85
CA PRO A 278 14.63 -2.06 -3.72
C PRO A 278 15.74 -3.11 -3.70
N ILE A 279 16.24 -3.53 -4.85
CA ILE A 279 17.35 -4.51 -4.96
C ILE A 279 18.72 -3.87 -4.65
N ALA A 280 18.85 -2.55 -4.83
CA ALA A 280 20.10 -1.83 -4.58
C ALA A 280 20.28 -1.38 -3.12
N LEU A 281 19.31 -1.63 -2.26
CA LEU A 281 19.39 -1.30 -0.83
C LEU A 281 20.44 -2.16 -0.13
N ALA A 282 20.98 -1.70 0.99
CA ALA A 282 21.93 -2.45 1.82
C ALA A 282 21.37 -3.83 2.24
N GLN A 283 20.08 -3.91 2.43
CA GLN A 283 19.31 -5.15 2.57
C GLN A 283 18.32 -5.19 1.39
N PRO A 284 18.57 -6.00 0.36
CA PRO A 284 17.69 -6.06 -0.80
C PRO A 284 16.28 -6.54 -0.44
N LEU A 285 15.28 -5.89 -1.02
CA LEU A 285 13.88 -6.32 -0.95
C LEU A 285 13.53 -7.03 -2.26
N PHE A 286 12.95 -8.21 -2.17
CA PHE A 286 12.62 -9.01 -3.35
C PHE A 286 11.12 -9.03 -3.63
N PRO A 287 10.71 -9.09 -4.91
CA PRO A 287 9.31 -9.30 -5.26
C PRO A 287 8.85 -10.69 -4.79
N GLY A 288 7.60 -10.79 -4.32
CA GLY A 288 7.06 -12.00 -3.69
C GLY A 288 7.25 -12.07 -2.17
N SER A 289 8.07 -11.19 -1.57
CA SER A 289 8.17 -11.10 -0.11
C SER A 289 6.83 -10.63 0.49
N PHE A 290 6.44 -11.21 1.63
CA PHE A 290 5.28 -10.79 2.38
C PHE A 290 5.73 -9.95 3.58
N VAL A 291 5.25 -8.72 3.66
CA VAL A 291 5.71 -7.75 4.65
C VAL A 291 4.58 -7.19 5.50
N LYS A 292 4.92 -6.87 6.74
CA LYS A 292 4.11 -6.08 7.65
C LYS A 292 4.46 -4.60 7.45
N ALA A 293 3.45 -3.78 7.25
CA ALA A 293 3.58 -2.34 7.13
C ALA A 293 3.07 -1.65 8.40
N ASN A 294 3.91 -0.83 9.03
CA ASN A 294 3.53 0.08 10.09
C ASN A 294 3.40 1.48 9.48
N ILE A 295 2.18 2.00 9.49
CA ILE A 295 1.83 3.29 8.89
C ILE A 295 1.58 4.28 10.02
N HIS A 296 2.26 5.42 9.99
CA HIS A 296 2.05 6.48 10.96
C HIS A 296 0.72 7.20 10.71
N GLY A 297 -0.21 7.01 11.65
CA GLY A 297 -1.53 7.60 11.63
C GLY A 297 -1.56 9.05 12.16
N GLU A 298 -2.78 9.55 12.39
CA GLU A 298 -3.05 10.87 12.95
C GLU A 298 -2.64 10.93 14.43
N GLN A 299 -2.17 12.08 14.88
CA GLN A 299 -1.98 12.35 16.30
C GLN A 299 -3.33 12.72 16.92
N ILE A 300 -3.78 11.89 17.87
CA ILE A 300 -5.08 12.06 18.52
C ILE A 300 -4.84 12.56 19.93
N GLU A 301 -5.51 13.64 20.28
CA GLU A 301 -5.43 14.26 21.61
C GLU A 301 -6.53 13.73 22.54
N GLN A 302 -6.32 13.95 23.84
CA GLN A 302 -7.30 13.63 24.89
C GLN A 302 -7.67 12.13 24.95
N LEU A 303 -6.69 11.27 24.76
CA LEU A 303 -6.83 9.82 24.89
C LEU A 303 -6.52 9.37 26.31
N TRP A 304 -7.22 8.37 26.77
CA TRP A 304 -6.86 7.56 27.93
C TRP A 304 -6.22 6.25 27.46
N GLN A 305 -5.10 5.91 28.05
CA GLN A 305 -4.46 4.62 27.85
C GLN A 305 -4.93 3.66 28.93
N LEU A 306 -5.56 2.56 28.54
CA LEU A 306 -6.14 1.57 29.43
C LEU A 306 -5.65 0.16 29.08
N PRO A 307 -5.53 -0.73 30.05
CA PRO A 307 -5.35 -2.14 29.76
C PRO A 307 -6.64 -2.68 29.10
N ALA A 308 -6.51 -3.61 28.16
CA ALA A 308 -7.66 -4.19 27.46
C ALA A 308 -8.67 -4.84 28.44
N SER A 309 -8.19 -5.32 29.59
CA SER A 309 -9.01 -5.91 30.67
C SER A 309 -9.95 -4.91 31.36
N ALA A 310 -9.73 -3.60 31.20
CA ALA A 310 -10.59 -2.58 31.83
C ALA A 310 -11.90 -2.33 31.07
N LEU A 311 -11.99 -2.81 29.82
CA LEU A 311 -13.17 -2.63 28.97
C LEU A 311 -14.33 -3.52 29.39
N VAL A 312 -15.53 -2.93 29.42
CA VAL A 312 -16.81 -3.62 29.60
C VAL A 312 -17.66 -3.36 28.36
N ASP A 313 -18.19 -4.43 27.75
CA ASP A 313 -19.07 -4.33 26.57
C ASP A 313 -18.49 -3.48 25.40
N SER A 314 -17.16 -3.45 25.25
CA SER A 314 -16.41 -2.74 24.21
C SER A 314 -16.54 -1.21 24.20
N ASN A 315 -17.42 -0.60 24.97
CA ASN A 315 -17.68 0.85 24.94
C ASN A 315 -17.89 1.49 26.32
N LYS A 316 -17.59 0.76 27.39
CA LYS A 316 -17.76 1.23 28.78
C LYS A 316 -16.56 0.85 29.63
N VAL A 317 -16.30 1.66 30.64
CA VAL A 317 -15.35 1.37 31.71
C VAL A 317 -15.97 1.70 33.06
N TRP A 318 -15.51 1.03 34.12
CA TRP A 318 -15.86 1.39 35.48
C TRP A 318 -14.91 2.45 36.00
N GLN A 319 -15.46 3.52 36.55
CA GLN A 319 -14.76 4.57 37.26
C GLN A 319 -15.07 4.47 38.75
N VAL A 320 -14.07 4.71 39.59
CA VAL A 320 -14.26 5.03 41.01
C VAL A 320 -14.21 6.54 41.18
N ASN A 321 -15.30 7.15 41.63
CA ASN A 321 -15.34 8.60 41.90
C ASN A 321 -14.64 8.97 43.22
N ASP A 322 -14.56 10.26 43.52
CA ASP A 322 -13.89 10.78 44.73
C ASP A 322 -14.59 10.32 46.03
N ASP A 323 -15.86 9.93 45.98
CA ASP A 323 -16.62 9.39 47.11
C ASP A 323 -16.43 7.86 47.30
N GLY A 324 -15.61 7.24 46.46
CA GLY A 324 -15.37 5.78 46.45
C GLY A 324 -16.55 4.98 45.89
N LEU A 325 -17.36 5.55 44.99
CA LEU A 325 -18.48 4.90 44.35
C LEU A 325 -18.15 4.49 42.91
N LEU A 326 -18.56 3.26 42.53
CA LEU A 326 -18.45 2.76 41.18
C LEU A 326 -19.51 3.38 40.25
N ASN A 327 -19.07 3.90 39.12
CA ASN A 327 -19.91 4.40 38.03
C ASN A 327 -19.43 3.92 36.68
N TYR A 328 -20.36 3.83 35.69
CA TYR A 328 -20.02 3.59 34.31
C TYR A 328 -19.65 4.91 33.63
N LEU A 329 -18.56 4.88 32.86
CA LEU A 329 -18.26 5.88 31.87
C LEU A 329 -18.38 5.27 30.48
N SER A 330 -19.09 5.95 29.60
CA SER A 330 -19.13 5.61 28.19
C SER A 330 -17.89 6.16 27.50
N ILE A 331 -17.25 5.33 26.71
CA ILE A 331 -16.02 5.64 26.00
C ILE A 331 -16.16 5.30 24.53
N ASN A 332 -15.33 5.93 23.71
CA ASN A 332 -15.13 5.54 22.32
C ASN A 332 -13.74 4.94 22.17
N VAL A 333 -13.67 3.67 21.76
CA VAL A 333 -12.39 3.00 21.49
C VAL A 333 -11.87 3.52 20.16
N MET A 334 -10.70 4.15 20.18
CA MET A 334 -10.07 4.72 19.00
C MET A 334 -9.18 3.69 18.31
N PHE A 335 -8.26 3.08 19.06
CA PHE A 335 -7.36 2.03 18.55
C PHE A 335 -6.75 1.24 19.71
N SER A 336 -6.10 0.12 19.37
CA SER A 336 -5.33 -0.71 20.31
C SER A 336 -3.89 -0.84 19.81
N GLN A 337 -2.93 -0.69 20.70
CA GLN A 337 -1.51 -0.76 20.39
C GLN A 337 -0.72 -1.24 21.62
N ASN A 338 0.28 -2.10 21.44
CA ASN A 338 1.17 -2.57 22.51
C ASN A 338 0.43 -3.06 23.77
N ASN A 339 -0.63 -3.87 23.57
CA ASN A 339 -1.47 -4.42 24.66
C ASN A 339 -2.28 -3.39 25.46
N ALA A 340 -2.27 -2.13 25.04
CA ALA A 340 -3.09 -1.06 25.58
C ALA A 340 -4.20 -0.67 24.60
N VAL A 341 -5.32 -0.20 25.17
CA VAL A 341 -6.45 0.35 24.40
C VAL A 341 -6.50 1.84 24.65
N TYR A 342 -6.54 2.60 23.56
CA TYR A 342 -6.62 4.06 23.58
C TYR A 342 -8.07 4.46 23.32
N VAL A 343 -8.64 5.15 24.30
CA VAL A 343 -10.05 5.50 24.30
C VAL A 343 -10.27 6.99 24.51
N GLN A 344 -11.36 7.52 23.98
CA GLN A 344 -11.83 8.87 24.29
C GLN A 344 -13.07 8.82 25.18
N PRO A 345 -13.12 9.56 26.31
CA PRO A 345 -14.33 9.69 27.08
C PRO A 345 -15.40 10.46 26.28
N ILE A 346 -16.64 9.96 26.33
CA ILE A 346 -17.79 10.64 25.69
C ILE A 346 -18.27 11.78 26.58
N ASP A 347 -18.16 11.63 27.91
CA ASP A 347 -18.57 12.64 28.89
C ASP A 347 -17.52 13.77 28.99
N LYS A 348 -17.92 14.97 28.57
CA LYS A 348 -17.07 16.18 28.61
C LYS A 348 -16.66 16.61 30.03
N ASN A 349 -17.39 16.17 31.07
CA ASN A 349 -17.11 16.58 32.46
C ASN A 349 -15.84 15.91 33.02
N VAL A 350 -15.39 14.81 32.42
CA VAL A 350 -14.18 14.08 32.83
C VAL A 350 -12.99 14.38 31.92
N THR A 351 -13.20 15.09 30.82
CA THR A 351 -12.15 15.45 29.87
C THR A 351 -11.14 16.40 30.53
N GLY A 352 -9.86 16.04 30.48
CA GLY A 352 -8.75 16.80 31.07
C GLY A 352 -8.55 16.59 32.58
N LYS A 353 -9.35 15.74 33.23
CA LYS A 353 -9.17 15.35 34.63
C LYS A 353 -8.48 13.98 34.72
N THR A 354 -7.77 13.76 35.81
CA THR A 354 -7.32 12.40 36.17
C THR A 354 -8.47 11.62 36.74
N VAL A 355 -8.69 10.42 36.24
CA VAL A 355 -9.83 9.56 36.62
C VAL A 355 -9.32 8.18 37.00
N ASN A 356 -9.88 7.63 38.09
CA ASN A 356 -9.52 6.28 38.53
C ASN A 356 -10.39 5.24 37.81
N ILE A 357 -9.78 4.48 36.89
CA ILE A 357 -10.45 3.45 36.08
C ILE A 357 -10.11 2.08 36.63
N VAL A 358 -11.10 1.21 36.75
CA VAL A 358 -10.96 -0.16 37.25
C VAL A 358 -10.24 -1.02 36.20
N ASN A 359 -9.14 -1.67 36.59
CA ASN A 359 -8.30 -2.48 35.69
C ASN A 359 -8.93 -3.80 35.27
N ARG A 360 -9.66 -4.42 36.18
CA ARG A 360 -10.30 -5.75 35.99
C ARG A 360 -11.67 -5.75 36.60
N PRO A 361 -12.70 -5.28 35.88
CA PRO A 361 -14.07 -5.23 36.38
C PRO A 361 -14.62 -6.64 36.57
N LEU A 362 -15.35 -6.85 37.67
CA LEU A 362 -16.06 -8.10 37.97
C LEU A 362 -17.54 -7.98 37.55
N ALA A 363 -18.13 -9.09 37.13
CA ALA A 363 -19.53 -9.12 36.73
C ALA A 363 -20.50 -8.78 37.87
N SER A 364 -20.02 -8.86 39.13
CA SER A 364 -20.81 -8.55 40.35
C SER A 364 -20.85 -7.05 40.67
N TYR A 365 -20.16 -6.20 39.93
CA TYR A 365 -20.15 -4.77 40.23
C TYR A 365 -21.48 -4.11 39.88
N LEU A 366 -21.94 -3.26 40.77
CA LEU A 366 -23.19 -2.51 40.61
C LEU A 366 -22.90 -0.99 40.63
N LYS A 367 -23.71 -0.23 39.88
CA LYS A 367 -23.65 1.22 39.90
C LYS A 367 -23.91 1.75 41.33
N ASN A 368 -23.12 2.73 41.77
CA ASN A 368 -23.12 3.30 43.13
C ASN A 368 -22.68 2.34 44.24
N MET A 369 -22.06 1.21 43.91
CA MET A 369 -21.44 0.32 44.88
C MET A 369 -20.24 1.00 45.51
N LYS A 370 -20.14 1.01 46.85
CA LYS A 370 -19.02 1.58 47.56
C LYS A 370 -17.87 0.62 47.59
N VAL A 371 -16.67 1.09 47.17
CA VAL A 371 -15.44 0.30 47.06
C VAL A 371 -14.24 1.07 47.65
N GLU A 372 -13.18 0.33 47.94
CA GLU A 372 -11.89 0.91 48.32
C GLU A 372 -10.94 0.80 47.10
N ALA A 373 -10.53 1.95 46.55
CA ALA A 373 -9.67 2.00 45.39
C ALA A 373 -8.21 1.76 45.81
N LYS A 374 -7.55 0.77 45.21
CA LYS A 374 -6.11 0.54 45.30
C LYS A 374 -5.48 0.89 43.96
N VAL A 375 -4.69 1.96 43.94
CA VAL A 375 -4.02 2.39 42.71
C VAL A 375 -2.88 1.42 42.38
N GLU A 376 -2.89 0.91 41.16
CA GLU A 376 -1.81 0.11 40.58
C GLU A 376 -1.26 0.90 39.37
N GLU A 377 0.07 1.01 39.27
CA GLU A 377 0.72 1.58 38.08
C GLU A 377 0.57 0.62 36.91
N LEU A 378 0.31 1.16 35.72
CA LEU A 378 0.37 0.42 34.47
C LEU A 378 1.84 0.01 34.22
N LEU A 379 2.11 -1.28 34.21
CA LEU A 379 3.40 -1.86 33.81
C LEU A 379 3.59 -1.78 32.29
#